data_9514acbc025af02d6be8b18652218bf1
#
_entry.id   9514acbc025af02d6be8b18652218bf1
#
_cell.length_a   1.000
_cell.length_b   1.000
_cell.length_c   1.000
_cell.angle_alpha   90.00
_cell.angle_beta   90.00
_cell.angle_gamma   90.00
#
_symmetry.space_group_name_H-M   'P 1'
#
loop_
_entity.id
_entity.type
_entity.pdbx_description
1 polymer ?
#
loop_
_entity_poly.entity_id
_entity_poly.type
_entity_poly.pdbx_seq_one_letter_code
_entity_poly.pdbx_strand_id
1 'polypeptide(L)'
;MRAWIGLLLMAVLLGGCSFAEDTDRGERAVARFHLLFGASRYTEIYVDTTESFREAATEAEFVEFLGAVRRKLGNVRTCERTGLEVNWDGDATTIWLSYHTAYELGDATEQFVWVMEGDKTLLDTYQIDSRELILR
;
A
#
# COMPACT_ATOMS: atom_id res chain seq x y z
N MET A 1 10.53 53.40 6.13
CA MET A 1 11.64 52.45 6.05
C MET A 1 11.57 51.29 7.03
N ARG A 2 10.41 50.78 7.36
CA ARG A 2 10.33 49.69 8.37
C ARG A 2 9.24 48.65 8.10
N ALA A 3 8.95 48.32 6.86
CA ALA A 3 7.83 47.42 6.56
C ALA A 3 8.17 46.32 5.52
N TRP A 4 9.44 45.92 5.41
CA TRP A 4 9.85 44.97 4.34
C TRP A 4 10.52 43.69 4.83
N ILE A 5 10.38 43.28 6.08
CA ILE A 5 11.02 42.07 6.64
C ILE A 5 9.97 41.04 7.06
N GLY A 6 8.76 41.09 6.54
CA GLY A 6 7.69 40.18 6.98
C GLY A 6 7.15 39.20 5.96
N LEU A 7 7.77 39.01 4.78
CA LEU A 7 7.11 38.24 3.73
C LEU A 7 7.94 37.10 3.12
N LEU A 8 8.87 36.52 3.84
CA LEU A 8 9.73 35.47 3.29
C LEU A 8 9.76 34.16 4.09
N LEU A 9 8.77 33.90 4.95
CA LEU A 9 8.75 32.71 5.79
C LEU A 9 7.52 31.84 5.58
N MET A 10 6.81 31.94 4.47
CA MET A 10 5.57 31.19 4.27
C MET A 10 5.56 30.20 3.10
N ALA A 11 6.72 29.95 2.48
CA ALA A 11 6.80 29.10 1.30
C ALA A 11 7.29 27.65 1.56
N VAL A 12 7.61 27.29 2.81
CA VAL A 12 8.26 25.98 3.10
C VAL A 12 7.26 24.92 3.62
N LEU A 13 6.01 25.29 3.87
CA LEU A 13 5.05 24.36 4.49
C LEU A 13 4.18 23.55 3.52
N LEU A 14 4.21 23.85 2.22
CA LEU A 14 3.31 23.19 1.24
C LEU A 14 3.84 21.81 0.78
N GLY A 15 5.13 21.58 0.76
CA GLY A 15 5.72 20.31 0.34
C GLY A 15 5.55 19.19 1.38
N GLY A 16 5.56 19.52 2.67
CA GLY A 16 5.41 18.55 3.75
C GLY A 16 3.98 17.99 3.89
N CYS A 17 2.96 18.78 3.55
CA CYS A 17 1.55 18.36 3.61
C CYS A 17 1.23 17.31 2.53
N SER A 18 1.77 17.44 1.30
CA SER A 18 1.54 16.48 0.22
C SER A 18 2.16 15.11 0.52
N PHE A 19 3.39 15.10 1.06
CA PHE A 19 4.06 13.86 1.45
C PHE A 19 3.30 13.14 2.56
N ALA A 20 2.87 13.85 3.59
CA ALA A 20 2.12 13.29 4.70
C ALA A 20 0.75 12.77 4.26
N GLU A 21 0.06 13.50 3.37
CA GLU A 21 -1.22 13.10 2.81
C GLU A 21 -1.09 11.84 1.93
N ASP A 22 -0.09 11.79 1.05
CA ASP A 22 0.15 10.63 0.19
C ASP A 22 0.52 9.40 1.01
N THR A 23 1.35 9.56 2.04
CA THR A 23 1.70 8.49 2.96
C THR A 23 0.45 7.96 3.67
N ASP A 24 -0.39 8.84 4.17
CA ASP A 24 -1.62 8.48 4.86
C ASP A 24 -2.61 7.75 3.92
N ARG A 25 -2.73 8.19 2.67
CA ARG A 25 -3.53 7.50 1.65
C ARG A 25 -3.02 6.08 1.42
N GLY A 26 -1.71 5.90 1.30
CA GLY A 26 -1.10 4.58 1.12
C GLY A 26 -1.34 3.66 2.31
N GLU A 27 -1.19 4.17 3.52
CA GLU A 27 -1.44 3.40 4.74
C GLU A 27 -2.91 3.00 4.89
N ARG A 28 -3.83 3.89 4.54
CA ARG A 28 -5.27 3.56 4.52
C ARG A 28 -5.59 2.50 3.47
N ALA A 29 -4.92 2.53 2.33
CA ALA A 29 -5.07 1.52 1.29
C ALA A 29 -4.58 0.14 1.78
N VAL A 30 -3.48 0.08 2.51
CA VAL A 30 -3.00 -1.16 3.15
C VAL A 30 -4.01 -1.67 4.17
N ALA A 31 -4.55 -0.78 5.01
CA ALA A 31 -5.56 -1.15 6.01
C ALA A 31 -6.82 -1.73 5.34
N ARG A 32 -7.26 -1.11 4.25
CA ARG A 32 -8.38 -1.62 3.46
C ARG A 32 -8.06 -2.98 2.83
N PHE A 33 -6.87 -3.15 2.28
CA PHE A 33 -6.40 -4.42 1.75
C PHE A 33 -6.50 -5.52 2.81
N HIS A 34 -5.97 -5.28 4.00
CA HIS A 34 -6.01 -6.26 5.11
C HIS A 34 -7.44 -6.55 5.57
N LEU A 35 -8.31 -5.54 5.58
CA LEU A 35 -9.72 -5.71 5.92
C LEU A 35 -10.44 -6.64 4.92
N LEU A 36 -10.26 -6.37 3.63
CA LEU A 36 -10.87 -7.17 2.56
C LEU A 36 -10.28 -8.59 2.52
N PHE A 37 -8.96 -8.71 2.72
CA PHE A 37 -8.27 -9.99 2.84
C PHE A 37 -8.87 -10.83 3.97
N GLY A 38 -9.03 -10.24 5.15
CA GLY A 38 -9.62 -10.92 6.31
C GLY A 38 -11.06 -11.37 6.08
N ALA A 39 -11.82 -10.64 5.27
CA ALA A 39 -13.18 -10.97 4.90
C ALA A 39 -13.30 -11.91 3.70
N SER A 40 -12.17 -12.36 3.13
CA SER A 40 -12.12 -13.16 1.90
C SER A 40 -12.75 -12.47 0.68
N ARG A 41 -12.72 -11.14 0.67
CA ARG A 41 -13.27 -10.30 -0.41
C ARG A 41 -12.17 -9.93 -1.42
N TYR A 42 -11.52 -10.94 -1.98
CA TYR A 42 -10.33 -10.76 -2.83
C TYR A 42 -10.65 -10.11 -4.18
N THR A 43 -11.83 -10.37 -4.73
CA THR A 43 -12.30 -9.74 -5.96
C THR A 43 -12.36 -8.21 -5.82
N GLU A 44 -12.77 -7.71 -4.65
CA GLU A 44 -12.81 -6.28 -4.40
C GLU A 44 -11.41 -5.65 -4.30
N ILE A 45 -10.42 -6.42 -3.82
CA ILE A 45 -9.02 -5.97 -3.89
C ILE A 45 -8.59 -5.85 -5.35
N TYR A 46 -8.92 -6.84 -6.19
CA TYR A 46 -8.52 -6.89 -7.59
C TYR A 46 -9.13 -5.74 -8.42
N VAL A 47 -10.34 -5.31 -8.10
CA VAL A 47 -11.00 -4.19 -8.79
C VAL A 47 -10.18 -2.90 -8.68
N ASP A 48 -9.51 -2.67 -7.55
CA ASP A 48 -8.72 -1.47 -7.30
C ASP A 48 -7.22 -1.68 -7.61
N THR A 49 -6.93 -2.38 -8.69
CA THR A 49 -5.56 -2.58 -9.17
C THR A 49 -5.33 -1.80 -10.47
N THR A 50 -4.06 -1.58 -10.81
CA THR A 50 -3.69 -0.94 -12.07
C THR A 50 -3.90 -1.89 -13.24
N GLU A 51 -3.98 -1.32 -14.46
CA GLU A 51 -4.02 -2.13 -15.68
C GLU A 51 -2.79 -3.04 -15.78
N SER A 52 -1.62 -2.52 -15.44
CA SER A 52 -0.36 -3.28 -15.41
C SER A 52 -0.45 -4.49 -14.48
N PHE A 53 -1.06 -4.33 -13.31
CA PHE A 53 -1.29 -5.44 -12.39
C PHE A 53 -2.19 -6.51 -13.02
N ARG A 54 -3.29 -6.10 -13.65
CA ARG A 54 -4.24 -7.03 -14.28
C ARG A 54 -3.68 -7.72 -15.53
N GLU A 55 -2.72 -7.10 -16.21
CA GLU A 55 -1.97 -7.74 -17.30
C GLU A 55 -1.02 -8.83 -16.79
N ALA A 56 -0.45 -8.64 -15.61
CA ALA A 56 0.49 -9.58 -15.01
C ALA A 56 -0.19 -10.77 -14.33
N ALA A 57 -1.41 -10.59 -13.82
CA ALA A 57 -2.15 -11.64 -13.11
C ALA A 57 -3.65 -11.52 -13.37
N THR A 58 -4.30 -12.62 -13.68
CA THR A 58 -5.75 -12.65 -13.82
C THR A 58 -6.44 -12.58 -12.46
N GLU A 59 -7.70 -12.20 -12.45
CA GLU A 59 -8.51 -12.21 -11.22
C GLU A 59 -8.51 -13.59 -10.55
N ALA A 60 -8.70 -14.65 -11.33
CA ALA A 60 -8.73 -16.01 -10.80
C ALA A 60 -7.41 -16.40 -10.15
N GLU A 61 -6.28 -16.08 -10.76
CA GLU A 61 -4.95 -16.33 -10.21
C GLU A 61 -4.73 -15.55 -8.92
N PHE A 62 -5.12 -14.29 -8.87
CA PHE A 62 -4.95 -13.45 -7.71
C PHE A 62 -5.84 -13.89 -6.54
N VAL A 63 -7.09 -14.22 -6.80
CA VAL A 63 -8.03 -14.76 -5.80
C VAL A 63 -7.51 -16.09 -5.23
N GLU A 64 -7.02 -16.98 -6.08
CA GLU A 64 -6.42 -18.24 -5.65
C GLU A 64 -5.17 -17.99 -4.78
N PHE A 65 -4.31 -17.08 -5.20
CA PHE A 65 -3.10 -16.71 -4.46
C PHE A 65 -3.44 -16.19 -3.05
N LEU A 66 -4.32 -15.20 -2.94
CA LEU A 66 -4.70 -14.64 -1.64
C LEU A 66 -5.42 -15.67 -0.76
N GLY A 67 -6.24 -16.52 -1.37
CA GLY A 67 -6.87 -17.64 -0.65
C GLY A 67 -5.86 -18.60 -0.06
N ALA A 68 -4.79 -18.93 -0.81
CA ALA A 68 -3.70 -19.78 -0.34
C ALA A 68 -2.93 -19.11 0.80
N VAL A 69 -2.62 -17.83 0.68
CA VAL A 69 -1.97 -17.05 1.75
C VAL A 69 -2.82 -17.09 3.02
N ARG A 70 -4.13 -16.86 2.88
CA ARG A 70 -5.06 -16.87 4.00
C ARG A 70 -5.13 -18.23 4.71
N ARG A 71 -5.16 -19.31 3.95
CA ARG A 71 -5.16 -20.66 4.52
C ARG A 71 -3.89 -20.98 5.29
N LYS A 72 -2.75 -20.50 4.81
CA LYS A 72 -1.45 -20.79 5.43
C LYS A 72 -1.12 -19.88 6.61
N LEU A 73 -1.50 -18.61 6.55
CA LEU A 73 -1.12 -17.61 7.54
C LEU A 73 -2.26 -17.20 8.47
N GLY A 74 -3.50 -17.41 8.08
CA GLY A 74 -4.67 -16.94 8.84
C GLY A 74 -4.90 -15.45 8.65
N ASN A 75 -5.52 -14.82 9.62
CA ASN A 75 -5.81 -13.39 9.61
C ASN A 75 -4.63 -12.55 10.08
N VAL A 76 -4.59 -11.31 9.66
CA VAL A 76 -3.63 -10.32 10.17
C VAL A 76 -3.96 -10.00 11.62
N ARG A 77 -2.94 -10.05 12.47
CA ARG A 77 -3.03 -9.59 13.88
C ARG A 77 -2.55 -8.16 14.03
N THR A 78 -1.35 -7.89 13.55
CA THR A 78 -0.73 -6.56 13.61
C THR A 78 0.13 -6.35 12.38
N CYS A 79 0.34 -5.10 11.99
CA CYS A 79 1.32 -4.75 10.97
C CYS A 79 2.06 -3.49 11.39
N GLU A 80 3.36 -3.47 11.11
CA GLU A 80 4.25 -2.36 11.41
C GLU A 80 4.98 -1.94 10.14
N ARG A 81 4.89 -0.66 9.80
CA ARG A 81 5.59 -0.15 8.63
C ARG A 81 7.10 -0.13 8.87
N THR A 82 7.85 -0.72 7.94
CA THR A 82 9.31 -0.82 8.00
C THR A 82 9.99 -0.01 6.90
N GLY A 83 9.27 0.38 5.86
CA GLY A 83 9.82 1.15 4.75
C GLY A 83 8.78 2.02 4.06
N LEU A 84 9.26 3.13 3.51
CA LEU A 84 8.44 4.11 2.79
C LEU A 84 9.30 4.79 1.73
N GLU A 85 8.78 4.85 0.51
CA GLU A 85 9.36 5.65 -0.57
C GLU A 85 8.21 6.26 -1.37
N VAL A 86 8.31 7.54 -1.67
CA VAL A 86 7.32 8.27 -2.48
C VAL A 86 8.02 8.85 -3.70
N ASN A 87 7.45 8.62 -4.87
CA ASN A 87 7.94 9.14 -6.14
C ASN A 87 6.83 9.89 -6.86
N TRP A 88 7.07 11.17 -7.18
CA TRP A 88 6.17 11.99 -7.97
C TRP A 88 6.69 12.05 -9.40
N ASP A 89 5.89 11.54 -10.35
CA ASP A 89 6.22 11.54 -11.76
C ASP A 89 5.02 12.04 -12.56
N GLY A 90 5.09 13.31 -12.98
CA GLY A 90 4.01 13.97 -13.69
C GLY A 90 2.72 14.03 -12.86
N ASP A 91 1.62 13.48 -13.40
CA ASP A 91 0.31 13.49 -12.76
C ASP A 91 0.10 12.31 -11.80
N ALA A 92 1.03 11.36 -11.78
CA ALA A 92 0.93 10.17 -10.94
C ALA A 92 1.93 10.22 -9.79
N THR A 93 1.47 9.76 -8.62
CA THR A 93 2.33 9.56 -7.46
C THR A 93 2.40 8.06 -7.20
N THR A 94 3.61 7.53 -7.06
CA THR A 94 3.83 6.13 -6.71
C THR A 94 4.40 6.05 -5.30
N ILE A 95 3.81 5.20 -4.48
CA ILE A 95 4.27 5.00 -3.10
C ILE A 95 4.61 3.52 -2.87
N TRP A 96 5.81 3.27 -2.36
CA TRP A 96 6.27 1.95 -1.90
C TRP A 96 6.17 1.89 -0.40
N LEU A 97 5.45 0.89 0.09
CA LEU A 97 5.29 0.64 1.52
C LEU A 97 5.71 -0.78 1.84
N SER A 98 6.55 -0.92 2.85
CA SER A 98 6.96 -2.22 3.38
C SER A 98 6.46 -2.37 4.81
N TYR A 99 6.00 -3.58 5.15
CA TYR A 99 5.46 -3.89 6.47
C TYR A 99 6.04 -5.21 6.99
N HIS A 100 6.27 -5.24 8.29
CA HIS A 100 6.35 -6.50 9.03
C HIS A 100 4.94 -6.80 9.53
N THR A 101 4.35 -7.88 9.06
CA THR A 101 2.98 -8.24 9.36
C THR A 101 2.94 -9.54 10.15
N ALA A 102 2.33 -9.50 11.32
CA ALA A 102 2.08 -10.69 12.14
C ALA A 102 0.69 -11.23 11.80
N TYR A 103 0.67 -12.45 11.30
CA TYR A 103 -0.53 -13.23 11.06
C TYR A 103 -0.76 -14.23 12.19
N GLU A 104 -1.95 -14.83 12.24
CA GLU A 104 -2.29 -15.83 13.26
C GLU A 104 -1.33 -17.01 13.28
N LEU A 105 -0.83 -17.46 12.13
CA LEU A 105 -0.01 -18.67 12.00
C LEU A 105 1.45 -18.40 11.60
N GLY A 106 1.87 -17.16 11.53
CA GLY A 106 3.26 -16.80 11.21
C GLY A 106 3.43 -15.34 10.87
N ASP A 107 4.68 -14.95 10.68
CA ASP A 107 5.04 -13.58 10.33
C ASP A 107 5.39 -13.50 8.84
N ALA A 108 5.19 -12.33 8.25
CA ALA A 108 5.50 -12.06 6.86
C ALA A 108 6.09 -10.66 6.70
N THR A 109 6.86 -10.49 5.63
CA THR A 109 7.19 -9.17 5.10
C THR A 109 6.30 -8.93 3.90
N GLU A 110 5.56 -7.84 3.91
CA GLU A 110 4.70 -7.43 2.81
C GLU A 110 5.23 -6.17 2.15
N GLN A 111 5.16 -6.09 0.82
CA GLN A 111 5.48 -4.91 0.06
C GLN A 111 4.30 -4.54 -0.82
N PHE A 112 3.90 -3.28 -0.73
CA PHE A 112 2.82 -2.72 -1.52
C PHE A 112 3.36 -1.58 -2.35
N VAL A 113 3.03 -1.56 -3.63
CA VAL A 113 3.25 -0.41 -4.49
C VAL A 113 1.89 0.11 -4.91
N TRP A 114 1.60 1.35 -4.54
CA TRP A 114 0.35 2.03 -4.87
C TRP A 114 0.62 3.13 -5.87
N VAL A 115 -0.26 3.25 -6.87
CA VAL A 115 -0.26 4.37 -7.82
C VAL A 115 -1.48 5.22 -7.50
N MET A 116 -1.24 6.50 -7.27
CA MET A 116 -2.28 7.47 -6.96
C MET A 116 -2.53 8.37 -8.16
N GLU A 117 -3.76 8.32 -8.69
CA GLU A 117 -4.21 9.13 -9.82
C GLU A 117 -5.48 9.87 -9.40
N GLY A 118 -5.36 11.17 -9.17
CA GLY A 118 -6.47 11.95 -8.64
C GLY A 118 -6.89 11.43 -7.25
N ASP A 119 -8.15 11.07 -7.12
CA ASP A 119 -8.71 10.51 -5.88
C ASP A 119 -8.60 8.99 -5.77
N LYS A 120 -8.07 8.33 -6.81
CA LYS A 120 -7.90 6.87 -6.85
C LYS A 120 -6.55 6.45 -6.31
N THR A 121 -6.54 5.38 -5.51
CA THR A 121 -5.34 4.71 -5.02
C THR A 121 -5.41 3.26 -5.48
N LEU A 122 -4.56 2.90 -6.44
CA LEU A 122 -4.60 1.62 -7.14
C LEU A 122 -3.37 0.78 -6.80
N LEU A 123 -3.59 -0.50 -6.53
CA LEU A 123 -2.50 -1.45 -6.27
C LEU A 123 -1.79 -1.80 -7.57
N ASP A 124 -0.50 -1.52 -7.63
CA ASP A 124 0.35 -1.83 -8.78
C ASP A 124 1.19 -3.07 -8.58
N THR A 125 1.66 -3.30 -7.36
CA THR A 125 2.44 -4.49 -7.01
C THR A 125 2.14 -4.90 -5.58
N TYR A 126 2.01 -6.20 -5.37
CA TYR A 126 1.92 -6.80 -4.04
C TYR A 126 2.87 -7.98 -3.96
N GLN A 127 3.70 -7.98 -2.93
CA GLN A 127 4.61 -9.10 -2.64
C GLN A 127 4.50 -9.47 -1.17
N ILE A 128 4.51 -10.76 -0.90
CA ILE A 128 4.53 -11.29 0.45
C ILE A 128 5.60 -12.36 0.56
N ASP A 129 6.41 -12.28 1.60
CA ASP A 129 7.46 -13.23 1.89
C ASP A 129 7.28 -13.73 3.32
N SER A 130 7.16 -15.05 3.47
CA SER A 130 6.98 -15.70 4.75
C SER A 130 7.52 -17.11 4.69
N ARG A 131 8.22 -17.49 5.74
CA ARG A 131 8.71 -18.86 5.90
C ARG A 131 7.56 -19.89 5.83
N GLU A 132 6.42 -19.56 6.41
CA GLU A 132 5.25 -20.45 6.47
C GLU A 132 4.65 -20.71 5.08
N LEU A 133 4.80 -19.77 4.14
CA LEU A 133 4.34 -19.95 2.76
C LEU A 133 5.21 -20.96 1.99
N ILE A 134 6.48 -21.08 2.36
CA ILE A 134 7.44 -21.96 1.70
C ILE A 134 7.39 -23.38 2.29
N LEU A 135 7.26 -23.52 3.61
CA LEU A 135 7.36 -24.79 4.32
C LEU A 135 6.06 -25.56 4.45
N ARG A 136 4.96 -24.94 4.13
CA ARG A 136 3.63 -25.56 4.19
C ARG A 136 2.99 -25.52 2.81
#